data_2b718d10f812c0cded96c0b6b4ae0e04
#
_entry.id   2b718d10f812c0cded96c0b6b4ae0e04
#
_cell.length_a   1.000
_cell.length_b   1.000
_cell.length_c   1.000
_cell.angle_alpha   90.00
_cell.angle_beta   90.00
_cell.angle_gamma   90.00
#
_symmetry.space_group_name_H-M   'P 1'
#
loop_
_entity.id
_entity.type
_entity.pdbx_description
1 polymer ?
#
loop_
_entity_poly.entity_id
_entity_poly.type
_entity_poly.pdbx_seq_one_letter_code
_entity_poly.pdbx_strand_id
1 'polypeptide(L)'
;MLEKDFKDLILQAKQDILATRYNVMQHANNELIMLYFRLGKIISENARYGNQFIKIFSTSLRLEFPNTDGFSERNLSRMKKFYEEYKDLSNLPTALANLPWSHNMLLLEKIKDFEIRKWY
;
A
#
# COMPACT_ATOMS: atom_id res chain seq x y z
N MET A 1 6.76 4.34 -48.10
CA MET A 1 7.49 3.31 -47.38
C MET A 1 8.17 3.86 -46.12
N LEU A 2 9.00 4.90 -46.26
CA LEU A 2 9.65 5.50 -45.08
C LEU A 2 8.70 6.05 -44.04
N GLU A 3 7.61 6.68 -44.46
CA GLU A 3 6.61 7.24 -43.51
C GLU A 3 5.92 6.16 -42.69
N LYS A 4 5.61 5.02 -43.32
CA LYS A 4 4.99 3.88 -42.63
C LYS A 4 5.94 3.29 -41.62
N ASP A 5 7.20 3.15 -41.99
CA ASP A 5 8.22 2.62 -41.10
C ASP A 5 8.44 3.53 -39.89
N PHE A 6 8.44 4.85 -40.10
CA PHE A 6 8.52 5.81 -39.02
C PHE A 6 7.32 5.73 -38.07
N LYS A 7 6.10 5.62 -38.66
CA LYS A 7 4.88 5.49 -37.84
C LYS A 7 4.91 4.24 -36.98
N ASP A 8 5.34 3.12 -37.56
CA ASP A 8 5.44 1.84 -36.83
C ASP A 8 6.46 1.94 -35.70
N LEU A 9 7.60 2.56 -35.93
CA LEU A 9 8.63 2.77 -34.92
C LEU A 9 8.14 3.66 -33.79
N ILE A 10 7.44 4.73 -34.12
CA ILE A 10 6.86 5.65 -33.13
C ILE A 10 5.80 4.94 -32.29
N LEU A 11 4.94 4.15 -32.92
CA LEU A 11 3.92 3.37 -32.20
C LEU A 11 4.57 2.37 -31.25
N GLN A 12 5.60 1.67 -31.73
CA GLN A 12 6.33 0.72 -30.91
C GLN A 12 6.98 1.40 -29.69
N ALA A 13 7.57 2.58 -29.90
CA ALA A 13 8.16 3.36 -28.82
C ALA A 13 7.12 3.79 -27.79
N LYS A 14 5.94 4.24 -28.27
CA LYS A 14 4.85 4.63 -27.38
C LYS A 14 4.37 3.47 -26.53
N GLN A 15 4.21 2.30 -27.13
CA GLN A 15 3.80 1.09 -26.40
C GLN A 15 4.81 0.70 -25.34
N ASP A 16 6.10 0.80 -25.65
CA ASP A 16 7.17 0.49 -24.72
C ASP A 16 7.18 1.47 -23.53
N ILE A 17 7.01 2.76 -23.81
CA ILE A 17 6.94 3.79 -22.77
C ILE A 17 5.78 3.53 -21.82
N LEU A 18 4.58 3.23 -22.37
CA LEU A 18 3.40 2.96 -21.56
C LEU A 18 3.58 1.71 -20.69
N ALA A 19 4.14 0.65 -21.26
CA ALA A 19 4.40 -0.58 -20.52
C ALA A 19 5.42 -0.35 -19.39
N THR A 20 6.46 0.41 -19.66
CA THR A 20 7.49 0.73 -18.67
C THR A 20 6.91 1.57 -17.53
N ARG A 21 6.09 2.58 -17.86
CA ARG A 21 5.43 3.40 -16.84
C ARG A 21 4.53 2.56 -15.94
N TYR A 22 3.77 1.66 -16.54
CA TYR A 22 2.90 0.76 -15.78
C TYR A 22 3.72 -0.11 -14.82
N ASN A 23 4.82 -0.69 -15.30
CA ASN A 23 5.67 -1.53 -14.48
C ASN A 23 6.31 -0.76 -13.31
N VAL A 24 6.75 0.47 -13.57
CA VAL A 24 7.31 1.34 -12.52
C VAL A 24 6.25 1.65 -11.46
N MET A 25 5.03 1.98 -11.89
CA MET A 25 3.93 2.28 -10.96
C MET A 25 3.57 1.06 -10.12
N GLN A 26 3.54 -0.14 -10.74
CA GLN A 26 3.28 -1.38 -10.01
C GLN A 26 4.36 -1.66 -8.98
N HIS A 27 5.62 -1.49 -9.36
CA HIS A 27 6.74 -1.69 -8.44
C HIS A 27 6.68 -0.70 -7.26
N ALA A 28 6.42 0.57 -7.56
CA ALA A 28 6.29 1.59 -6.52
C ALA A 28 5.13 1.28 -5.57
N ASN A 29 4.00 0.80 -6.10
CA ASN A 29 2.86 0.40 -5.27
C ASN A 29 3.22 -0.77 -4.36
N ASN A 30 3.90 -1.79 -4.91
CA ASN A 30 4.33 -2.94 -4.12
C ASN A 30 5.24 -2.52 -2.97
N GLU A 31 6.20 -1.65 -3.25
CA GLU A 31 7.13 -1.15 -2.23
C GLU A 31 6.39 -0.36 -1.16
N LEU A 32 5.42 0.44 -1.54
CA LEU A 32 4.61 1.22 -0.61
C LEU A 32 3.80 0.32 0.32
N ILE A 33 3.12 -0.69 -0.23
CA ILE A 33 2.32 -1.63 0.56
C ILE A 33 3.21 -2.40 1.53
N MET A 34 4.38 -2.84 1.08
CA MET A 34 5.35 -3.52 1.95
C MET A 34 5.84 -2.60 3.07
N LEU A 35 6.10 -1.33 2.75
CA LEU A 35 6.47 -0.34 3.77
C LEU A 35 5.36 -0.19 4.81
N TYR A 36 4.12 -0.05 4.36
CA TYR A 36 2.98 0.10 5.27
C TYR A 36 2.81 -1.12 6.18
N PHE A 37 3.07 -2.31 5.64
CA PHE A 37 3.06 -3.53 6.44
C PHE A 37 4.13 -3.48 7.54
N ARG A 38 5.35 -3.04 7.19
CA ARG A 38 6.44 -2.92 8.17
C ARG A 38 6.17 -1.85 9.22
N LEU A 39 5.59 -0.71 8.82
CA LEU A 39 5.21 0.34 9.76
C LEU A 39 4.09 -0.15 10.69
N GLY A 40 3.15 -0.90 10.14
CA GLY A 40 2.09 -1.53 10.93
C GLY A 40 2.63 -2.47 11.97
N LYS A 41 3.69 -3.21 11.64
CA LYS A 41 4.39 -4.09 12.59
C LYS A 41 4.96 -3.29 13.76
N ILE A 42 5.62 -2.18 13.47
CA ILE A 42 6.20 -1.32 14.52
C ILE A 42 5.11 -0.84 15.47
N ILE A 43 3.98 -0.40 14.91
CA ILE A 43 2.86 0.11 15.71
C ILE A 43 2.25 -1.01 16.55
N SER A 44 2.03 -2.18 15.94
CA SER A 44 1.44 -3.33 16.62
C SER A 44 2.30 -3.81 17.78
N GLU A 45 3.61 -3.87 17.59
CA GLU A 45 4.55 -4.29 18.62
C GLU A 45 4.66 -3.29 19.77
N ASN A 46 4.20 -2.04 19.56
CA ASN A 46 4.20 -0.99 20.58
C ASN A 46 2.78 -0.65 21.04
N ALA A 47 1.83 -1.57 20.85
CA ALA A 47 0.43 -1.37 21.23
C ALA A 47 0.24 -1.10 22.73
N ARG A 48 1.18 -1.51 23.57
CA ARG A 48 1.15 -1.24 25.02
C ARG A 48 1.11 0.25 25.35
N TYR A 49 1.58 1.10 24.43
CA TYR A 49 1.57 2.55 24.62
C TYR A 49 0.26 3.18 24.09
N GLY A 50 -0.62 2.36 23.51
CA GLY A 50 -1.93 2.80 23.03
C GLY A 50 -1.87 3.84 21.93
N ASN A 51 -2.92 4.69 21.92
CA ASN A 51 -3.04 5.75 20.91
C ASN A 51 -1.96 6.82 21.01
N GLN A 52 -1.32 6.93 22.16
CA GLN A 52 -0.25 7.92 22.35
C GLN A 52 0.94 7.62 21.43
N PHE A 53 1.30 6.36 21.27
CA PHE A 53 2.38 5.98 20.37
C PHE A 53 2.06 6.39 18.91
N ILE A 54 0.84 6.12 18.46
CA ILE A 54 0.41 6.49 17.09
C ILE A 54 0.48 8.01 16.90
N LYS A 55 0.04 8.77 17.90
CA LYS A 55 0.05 10.23 17.85
C LYS A 55 1.47 10.78 17.73
N ILE A 56 2.38 10.29 18.56
CA ILE A 56 3.80 10.71 18.54
C ILE A 56 4.46 10.29 17.23
N PHE A 57 4.20 9.05 16.79
CA PHE A 57 4.76 8.51 15.56
C PHE A 57 4.30 9.33 14.35
N SER A 58 3.00 9.62 14.27
CA SER A 58 2.43 10.45 13.21
C SER A 58 3.07 11.84 13.18
N THR A 59 3.19 12.49 14.33
CA THR A 59 3.78 13.82 14.42
C THR A 59 5.24 13.80 13.96
N SER A 60 6.01 12.81 14.42
CA SER A 60 7.43 12.70 14.06
C SER A 60 7.62 12.44 12.57
N LEU A 61 6.81 11.55 11.98
CA LEU A 61 6.90 11.23 10.56
C LEU A 61 6.51 12.42 9.69
N ARG A 62 5.48 13.16 10.08
CA ARG A 62 5.04 14.33 9.31
C ARG A 62 6.03 15.48 9.39
N LEU A 63 6.74 15.62 10.51
CA LEU A 63 7.80 16.62 10.63
C LEU A 63 9.02 16.26 9.77
N GLU A 64 9.40 14.99 9.75
CA GLU A 64 10.55 14.53 8.97
C GLU A 64 10.24 14.51 7.47
N PHE A 65 9.02 14.14 7.10
CA PHE A 65 8.60 13.97 5.70
C PHE A 65 7.37 14.83 5.39
N PRO A 66 7.50 16.16 5.41
CA PRO A 66 6.33 17.07 5.32
C PRO A 66 5.57 16.98 3.99
N ASN A 67 6.22 16.51 2.93
CA ASN A 67 5.62 16.40 1.61
C ASN A 67 5.10 15.01 1.28
N THR A 68 5.08 14.11 2.27
CA THR A 68 4.64 12.72 2.07
C THR A 68 3.28 12.53 2.73
N ASP A 69 2.32 12.05 1.93
CA ASP A 69 1.00 11.67 2.43
C ASP A 69 1.05 10.29 3.07
N GLY A 70 0.04 9.98 3.88
CA GLY A 70 -0.13 8.64 4.40
C GLY A 70 0.29 8.44 5.85
N PHE A 71 0.82 9.46 6.51
CA PHE A 71 1.28 9.34 7.91
C PHE A 71 0.34 9.99 8.91
N SER A 72 -0.95 10.13 8.56
CA SER A 72 -1.96 10.55 9.52
C SER A 72 -2.18 9.46 10.58
N GLU A 73 -2.67 9.85 11.75
CA GLU A 73 -2.99 8.89 12.81
C GLU A 73 -3.95 7.82 12.33
N ARG A 74 -4.96 8.23 11.56
CA ARG A 74 -5.95 7.32 10.99
C ARG A 74 -5.30 6.29 10.06
N ASN A 75 -4.41 6.74 9.18
CA ASN A 75 -3.77 5.83 8.24
C ASN A 75 -2.76 4.91 8.93
N LEU A 76 -2.06 5.41 9.95
CA LEU A 76 -1.17 4.57 10.76
C LEU A 76 -1.96 3.49 11.50
N SER A 77 -3.15 3.81 12.00
CA SER A 77 -4.03 2.81 12.61
C SER A 77 -4.46 1.75 11.60
N ARG A 78 -4.70 2.15 10.35
CA ARG A 78 -5.01 1.23 9.27
C ARG A 78 -3.84 0.32 8.93
N MET A 79 -2.62 0.84 8.96
CA MET A 79 -1.41 0.03 8.76
C MET A 79 -1.26 -1.03 9.85
N LYS A 80 -1.56 -0.66 11.09
CA LYS A 80 -1.56 -1.59 12.22
C LYS A 80 -2.53 -2.74 11.98
N LYS A 81 -3.77 -2.42 11.59
CA LYS A 81 -4.79 -3.42 11.29
C LYS A 81 -4.38 -4.32 10.14
N PHE A 82 -3.78 -3.73 9.10
CA PHE A 82 -3.29 -4.46 7.95
C PHE A 82 -2.23 -5.49 8.35
N TYR A 83 -1.27 -5.07 9.15
CA TYR A 83 -0.26 -5.98 9.67
C TYR A 83 -0.87 -7.09 10.53
N GLU A 84 -1.75 -6.73 11.47
CA GLU A 84 -2.34 -7.71 12.39
C GLU A 84 -3.18 -8.76 11.65
N GLU A 85 -3.83 -8.37 10.56
CA GLU A 85 -4.64 -9.30 9.76
C GLU A 85 -3.77 -10.30 9.01
N TYR A 86 -2.62 -9.88 8.50
CA TYR A 86 -1.81 -10.71 7.60
C TYR A 86 -0.46 -11.14 8.17
N LYS A 87 -0.19 -10.85 9.45
CA LYS A 87 1.11 -11.15 10.07
C LYS A 87 1.44 -12.65 10.15
N ASP A 88 0.43 -13.50 10.21
CA ASP A 88 0.62 -14.95 10.35
C ASP A 88 0.99 -15.62 9.03
N LEU A 89 0.94 -14.88 7.93
CA LEU A 89 1.41 -15.35 6.64
C LEU A 89 2.93 -15.23 6.58
N SER A 90 3.60 -16.25 6.04
CA SER A 90 5.06 -16.24 5.96
C SER A 90 5.58 -15.08 5.11
N ASN A 91 4.81 -14.65 4.10
CA ASN A 91 5.07 -13.49 3.28
C ASN A 91 3.76 -12.78 3.00
N LEU A 92 3.81 -11.45 2.86
CA LEU A 92 2.64 -10.71 2.41
C LEU A 92 2.24 -11.24 1.03
N PRO A 93 0.97 -11.69 0.84
CA PRO A 93 0.58 -12.23 -0.46
C PRO A 93 0.83 -11.25 -1.58
N THR A 94 1.46 -11.73 -2.65
CA THR A 94 1.78 -10.91 -3.83
C THR A 94 0.54 -10.19 -4.37
N ALA A 95 -0.61 -10.88 -4.36
CA ALA A 95 -1.87 -10.30 -4.82
C ALA A 95 -2.24 -9.04 -4.04
N LEU A 96 -2.04 -9.03 -2.71
CA LEU A 96 -2.34 -7.87 -1.87
C LEU A 96 -1.37 -6.72 -2.15
N ALA A 97 -0.09 -7.03 -2.35
CA ALA A 97 0.92 -6.03 -2.65
C ALA A 97 0.70 -5.38 -4.02
N ASN A 98 0.01 -6.08 -4.93
CA ASN A 98 -0.33 -5.55 -6.25
C ASN A 98 -1.56 -4.65 -6.26
N LEU A 99 -2.34 -4.63 -5.17
CA LEU A 99 -3.52 -3.78 -5.07
C LEU A 99 -3.17 -2.41 -4.48
N PRO A 100 -3.87 -1.35 -4.91
CA PRO A 100 -3.72 -0.05 -4.24
C PRO A 100 -4.09 -0.14 -2.76
N TRP A 101 -3.55 0.77 -1.97
CA TRP A 101 -3.82 0.79 -0.53
C TRP A 101 -5.31 0.91 -0.21
N SER A 102 -6.03 1.76 -0.94
CA SER A 102 -7.48 1.91 -0.76
C SER A 102 -8.23 0.61 -0.96
N HIS A 103 -7.83 -0.21 -1.94
CA HIS A 103 -8.45 -1.52 -2.17
C HIS A 103 -8.16 -2.48 -1.03
N ASN A 104 -6.93 -2.46 -0.50
CA ASN A 104 -6.58 -3.28 0.66
C ASN A 104 -7.43 -2.90 1.87
N MET A 105 -7.70 -1.61 2.04
CA MET A 105 -8.55 -1.16 3.15
C MET A 105 -10.00 -1.60 2.98
N LEU A 106 -10.52 -1.57 1.76
CA LEU A 106 -11.86 -2.07 1.47
C LEU A 106 -11.97 -3.57 1.76
N LEU A 107 -10.95 -4.34 1.40
CA LEU A 107 -10.92 -5.78 1.68
C LEU A 107 -10.94 -6.06 3.17
N LEU A 108 -10.18 -5.31 3.96
CA LEU A 108 -10.19 -5.46 5.41
C LEU A 108 -11.58 -5.20 6.01
N GLU A 109 -12.25 -4.16 5.54
CA GLU A 109 -13.60 -3.84 5.98
C GLU A 109 -14.58 -4.96 5.62
N LYS A 110 -14.48 -5.52 4.42
CA LYS A 110 -15.35 -6.61 3.96
C LYS A 110 -15.12 -7.88 4.75
N ILE A 111 -13.87 -8.21 5.05
CA ILE A 111 -13.54 -9.38 5.87
C ILE A 111 -14.16 -9.24 7.25
N LYS A 112 -14.05 -8.07 7.85
CA LYS A 112 -14.64 -7.78 9.15
C LYS A 112 -16.16 -7.93 9.12
N ASP A 113 -16.80 -7.38 8.10
CA ASP A 113 -18.25 -7.49 7.93
C ASP A 113 -18.69 -8.95 7.74
N PHE A 114 -17.90 -9.70 6.95
CA PHE A 114 -18.18 -11.11 6.70
C PHE A 114 -18.09 -11.93 7.99
N GLU A 115 -17.09 -11.68 8.81
CA GLU A 115 -16.92 -12.36 10.10
C GLU A 115 -18.06 -12.02 11.04
N ILE A 116 -18.48 -10.76 11.10
CA ILE A 116 -19.60 -10.33 11.90
C ILE A 116 -20.89 -11.01 11.45
N ARG A 117 -21.14 -11.06 10.14
CA ARG A 117 -22.32 -11.72 9.58
C ARG A 117 -22.33 -13.21 9.84
N LYS A 118 -21.16 -13.83 9.90
CA LYS A 118 -21.05 -15.28 10.15
C LYS A 118 -21.53 -15.66 11.55
N TRP A 119 -21.50 -14.72 12.49
CA TRP A 119 -21.95 -14.93 13.87
C TRP A 119 -23.46 -14.71 14.05
N TYR A 120 -24.12 -14.12 13.06
CA TYR A 120 -25.55 -13.91 13.04
C TYR A 120 -26.23 -14.85 12.06
#